data_9358304f48c53f3920ff45b8face18e4
#
_entry.id   9358304f48c53f3920ff45b8face18e4
#
_cell.length_a   1.000
_cell.length_b   1.000
_cell.length_c   1.000
_cell.angle_alpha   90.00
_cell.angle_beta   90.00
_cell.angle_gamma   90.00
#
_symmetry.space_group_name_H-M   'P 1'
#
loop_
_entity.id
_entity.type
_entity.pdbx_description
1 polymer ?
#
loop_
_entity_poly.entity_id
_entity_poly.type
_entity_poly.pdbx_seq_one_letter_code
_entity_poly.pdbx_strand_id
1 'polypeptide(L)'
;MKYSLNPHIFVFGKTIKKPKISISFLSYLLRGKQNILIDTVPDKAADAYIQDIESVLPVSQIDALILNHSEEDHSGALQAVLDRHPQLPIYCTPATKERL
;
A
#
# COMPACT_ATOMS: atom_id res chain seq x y z
N MET A 1 0.24 0.94 -11.34
CA MET A 1 1.24 -0.05 -11.77
C MET A 1 1.16 -1.25 -10.84
N LYS A 2 1.08 -2.39 -11.41
CA LYS A 2 1.01 -3.65 -10.66
C LYS A 2 1.92 -4.67 -11.34
N TYR A 3 2.75 -5.40 -10.56
CA TYR A 3 3.52 -6.47 -11.06
C TYR A 3 3.64 -7.60 -10.09
N SER A 4 3.68 -8.84 -10.54
CA SER A 4 3.89 -10.03 -9.71
C SER A 4 5.35 -10.44 -9.78
N LEU A 5 6.03 -10.49 -8.62
CA LEU A 5 7.40 -11.02 -8.55
C LEU A 5 7.36 -12.55 -8.55
N ASN A 6 6.32 -13.12 -7.95
CA ASN A 6 6.03 -14.56 -7.98
C ASN A 6 4.55 -14.73 -7.56
N PRO A 7 4.00 -15.94 -7.51
CA PRO A 7 2.59 -16.13 -7.16
C PRO A 7 2.18 -15.62 -5.77
N HIS A 8 3.15 -15.29 -4.91
CA HIS A 8 2.89 -14.87 -3.52
C HIS A 8 3.28 -13.42 -3.24
N ILE A 9 3.97 -12.73 -4.15
CA ILE A 9 4.45 -11.37 -3.92
C ILE A 9 4.03 -10.48 -5.08
N PHE A 10 3.29 -9.43 -4.77
CA PHE A 10 2.83 -8.44 -5.73
C PHE A 10 3.36 -7.07 -5.36
N VAL A 11 3.74 -6.29 -6.34
CA VAL A 11 4.24 -4.92 -6.16
C VAL A 11 3.26 -3.97 -6.81
N PHE A 12 2.87 -2.93 -6.09
CA PHE A 12 2.03 -1.86 -6.60
C PHE A 12 2.79 -0.55 -6.50
N GLY A 13 2.56 0.36 -7.41
CA GLY A 13 3.32 1.57 -7.30
C GLY A 13 2.88 2.70 -8.21
N LYS A 14 3.52 3.83 -8.00
CA LYS A 14 3.40 5.03 -8.80
C LYS A 14 4.79 5.58 -9.03
N THR A 15 5.11 5.90 -10.28
CA THR A 15 6.36 6.58 -10.62
C THR A 15 6.06 8.00 -11.02
N ILE A 16 6.75 8.96 -10.41
CA ILE A 16 6.68 10.37 -10.75
C ILE A 16 7.98 10.73 -11.46
N LYS A 17 7.87 11.15 -12.72
CA LYS A 17 9.03 11.55 -13.51
C LYS A 17 9.18 13.07 -13.48
N LYS A 18 10.37 13.53 -13.14
CA LYS A 18 10.75 14.95 -13.16
C LYS A 18 11.96 15.14 -14.08
N PRO A 19 12.26 16.38 -14.50
CA PRO A 19 13.33 16.60 -15.49
C PRO A 19 14.68 15.97 -15.16
N LYS A 20 15.01 15.84 -13.88
CA LYS A 20 16.32 15.32 -13.48
C LYS A 20 16.25 14.01 -12.71
N ILE A 21 15.07 13.59 -12.24
CA ILE A 21 14.92 12.37 -11.43
C ILE A 21 13.58 11.70 -11.67
N SER A 22 13.55 10.39 -11.43
CA SER A 22 12.31 9.62 -11.35
C SER A 22 12.19 9.10 -9.93
N ILE A 23 11.01 9.26 -9.33
CA ILE A 23 10.73 8.78 -7.98
C ILE A 23 9.62 7.74 -8.08
N SER A 24 9.87 6.56 -7.53
CA SER A 24 8.87 5.49 -7.47
C SER A 24 8.43 5.28 -6.04
N PHE A 25 7.12 5.17 -5.84
CA PHE A 25 6.51 4.87 -4.54
C PHE A 25 5.95 3.46 -4.64
N LEU A 26 6.40 2.56 -3.79
CA LEU A 26 6.08 1.14 -3.89
C LEU A 26 5.37 0.62 -2.66
N SER A 27 4.40 -0.24 -2.90
CA SER A 27 3.69 -1.00 -1.87
C SER A 27 3.76 -2.47 -2.26
N TYR A 28 3.84 -3.35 -1.27
CA TYR A 28 3.97 -4.78 -1.50
C TYR A 28 2.80 -5.53 -0.87
N LEU A 29 2.30 -6.54 -1.55
CA LEU A 29 1.32 -7.46 -1.00
C LEU A 29 1.94 -8.86 -0.96
N LEU A 30 2.01 -9.43 0.24
CA LEU A 30 2.48 -10.78 0.47
C LEU A 30 1.28 -11.68 0.70
N ARG A 31 1.09 -12.68 -0.17
CA ARG A 31 0.02 -13.65 -0.04
C ARG A 31 0.55 -14.96 0.50
N GLY A 32 0.01 -15.40 1.63
CA GLY A 32 0.41 -16.66 2.25
C GLY A 32 -0.71 -17.13 3.17
N LYS A 33 -0.37 -17.72 4.30
CA LYS A 33 -1.35 -18.06 5.33
C LYS A 33 -2.09 -16.82 5.80
N GLN A 34 -1.40 -15.68 5.81
CA GLN A 34 -1.99 -14.36 6.01
C GLN A 34 -1.61 -13.50 4.82
N ASN A 35 -2.49 -12.56 4.48
CA ASN A 35 -2.25 -11.60 3.41
C ASN A 35 -1.80 -10.29 4.04
N ILE A 36 -0.57 -9.88 3.78
CA ILE A 36 0.05 -8.73 4.43
C ILE A 36 0.38 -7.66 3.40
N LEU A 37 -0.12 -6.44 3.63
CA LEU A 37 0.18 -5.28 2.81
C LEU A 37 1.29 -4.48 3.50
N ILE A 38 2.28 -4.05 2.74
CA ILE A 38 3.41 -3.26 3.24
C ILE A 38 3.41 -1.91 2.55
N ASP A 39 3.27 -0.84 3.33
CA ASP A 39 3.15 0.54 2.88
C ASP A 39 1.97 0.77 1.96
N THR A 40 1.72 2.01 1.60
CA THR A 40 0.75 2.40 0.59
C THR A 40 1.42 3.35 -0.40
N VAL A 41 0.63 4.08 -1.17
CA VAL A 41 1.11 5.01 -2.19
C VAL A 41 0.53 6.40 -1.91
N PRO A 42 0.98 7.45 -2.62
CA PRO A 42 0.42 8.79 -2.43
C PRO A 42 -1.09 8.83 -2.68
N ASP A 43 -1.77 9.73 -1.99
CA ASP A 43 -3.22 9.92 -2.08
C ASP A 43 -3.69 10.10 -3.53
N LYS A 44 -2.91 10.80 -4.34
CA LYS A 44 -3.25 11.03 -5.75
C LYS A 44 -3.34 9.74 -6.58
N ALA A 45 -2.70 8.68 -6.13
CA ALA A 45 -2.72 7.38 -6.80
C ALA A 45 -3.67 6.38 -6.14
N ALA A 46 -4.45 6.81 -5.13
CA ALA A 46 -5.25 5.91 -4.31
C ALA A 46 -6.25 5.06 -5.12
N ASP A 47 -6.99 5.67 -6.05
CA ASP A 47 -8.00 4.94 -6.81
C ASP A 47 -7.39 3.83 -7.67
N ALA A 48 -6.34 4.13 -8.41
CA ALA A 48 -5.65 3.13 -9.23
C ALA A 48 -5.01 2.04 -8.37
N TYR A 49 -4.46 2.42 -7.23
CA TYR A 49 -3.86 1.50 -6.26
C TYR A 49 -4.89 0.50 -5.73
N ILE A 50 -6.06 1.00 -5.31
CA ILE A 50 -7.13 0.14 -4.83
C ILE A 50 -7.61 -0.81 -5.94
N GLN A 51 -7.77 -0.31 -7.16
CA GLN A 51 -8.16 -1.16 -8.29
C GLN A 51 -7.13 -2.26 -8.55
N ASP A 52 -5.85 -1.93 -8.47
CA ASP A 52 -4.78 -2.90 -8.67
C ASP A 52 -4.79 -3.98 -7.58
N ILE A 53 -4.99 -3.60 -6.32
CA ILE A 53 -5.11 -4.57 -5.24
C ILE A 53 -6.32 -5.47 -5.46
N GLU A 54 -7.48 -4.88 -5.75
CA GLU A 54 -8.72 -5.63 -5.94
C GLU A 54 -8.66 -6.61 -7.11
N SER A 55 -7.76 -6.36 -8.06
CA SER A 55 -7.53 -7.31 -9.16
C SER A 55 -6.80 -8.57 -8.70
N VAL A 56 -6.16 -8.54 -7.53
CA VAL A 56 -5.46 -9.69 -6.93
C VAL A 56 -6.33 -10.37 -5.88
N LEU A 57 -6.86 -9.58 -4.93
CA LEU A 57 -7.78 -10.07 -3.89
C LEU A 57 -8.58 -8.88 -3.34
N PRO A 58 -9.77 -9.12 -2.78
CA PRO A 58 -10.52 -8.05 -2.12
C PRO A 58 -9.71 -7.44 -0.97
N VAL A 59 -9.75 -6.11 -0.84
CA VAL A 59 -9.05 -5.41 0.24
C VAL A 59 -9.48 -5.96 1.61
N SER A 60 -10.74 -6.34 1.74
CA SER A 60 -11.28 -6.91 2.98
C SER A 60 -10.61 -8.22 3.40
N GLN A 61 -9.88 -8.88 2.51
CA GLN A 61 -9.15 -10.12 2.82
C GLN A 61 -7.71 -9.88 3.23
N ILE A 62 -7.26 -8.63 3.31
CA ILE A 62 -5.94 -8.31 3.84
C ILE A 62 -5.98 -8.45 5.36
N ASP A 63 -5.03 -9.18 5.92
CA ASP A 63 -5.00 -9.49 7.35
C ASP A 63 -4.26 -8.45 8.19
N ALA A 64 -3.29 -7.75 7.59
CA ALA A 64 -2.52 -6.74 8.29
C ALA A 64 -1.87 -5.77 7.31
N LEU A 65 -1.66 -4.53 7.75
CA LEU A 65 -0.89 -3.52 7.03
C LEU A 65 0.29 -3.11 7.90
N ILE A 66 1.48 -3.15 7.32
CA ILE A 66 2.71 -2.68 7.98
C ILE A 66 3.10 -1.36 7.34
N LEU A 67 3.17 -0.30 8.14
CA LEU A 67 3.60 1.02 7.68
C LEU A 67 5.02 1.30 8.16
N ASN A 68 5.96 1.35 7.24
CA ASN A 68 7.35 1.69 7.52
C ASN A 68 7.59 3.19 7.51
N HIS A 69 6.74 3.93 6.80
CA HIS A 69 6.88 5.37 6.60
C HIS A 69 5.58 6.08 6.93
N SER A 70 5.69 7.28 7.51
CA SER A 70 4.54 8.12 7.82
C SER A 70 4.38 9.27 6.82
N GLU A 71 5.31 9.41 5.89
CA GLU A 71 5.21 10.42 4.84
C GLU A 71 4.00 10.13 3.95
N GLU A 72 3.37 11.19 3.45
CA GLU A 72 2.18 11.10 2.61
C GLU A 72 2.38 10.18 1.41
N ASP A 73 3.57 10.14 0.86
CA ASP A 73 3.90 9.32 -0.31
C ASP A 73 3.88 7.81 -0.04
N HIS A 74 3.91 7.40 1.23
CA HIS A 74 3.85 5.99 1.64
C HIS A 74 2.61 5.64 2.46
N SER A 75 1.88 6.64 2.94
CA SER A 75 0.68 6.45 3.76
C SER A 75 -0.54 7.21 3.22
N GLY A 76 -0.40 7.94 2.12
CA GLY A 76 -1.46 8.80 1.60
C GLY A 76 -2.73 8.06 1.20
N ALA A 77 -2.60 6.83 0.71
CA ALA A 77 -3.76 6.01 0.32
C ALA A 77 -4.35 5.21 1.49
N LEU A 78 -3.85 5.41 2.71
CA LEU A 78 -4.31 4.67 3.89
C LEU A 78 -5.81 4.79 4.09
N GLN A 79 -6.37 5.99 3.96
CA GLN A 79 -7.80 6.20 4.15
C GLN A 79 -8.62 5.39 3.15
N ALA A 80 -8.19 5.32 1.90
CA ALA A 80 -8.88 4.54 0.87
C ALA A 80 -8.89 3.05 1.20
N VAL A 81 -7.79 2.54 1.76
CA VAL A 81 -7.70 1.15 2.22
C VAL A 81 -8.65 0.94 3.40
N LEU A 82 -8.64 1.82 4.39
CA LEU A 82 -9.50 1.72 5.57
C LEU A 82 -10.99 1.88 5.25
N ASP A 83 -11.32 2.65 4.21
CA ASP A 83 -12.71 2.77 3.75
C ASP A 83 -13.28 1.42 3.30
N ARG A 84 -12.44 0.53 2.80
CA ARG A 84 -12.84 -0.81 2.37
C ARG A 84 -12.61 -1.88 3.43
N HIS A 85 -11.79 -1.58 4.43
CA HIS A 85 -11.47 -2.54 5.50
C HIS A 85 -11.25 -1.77 6.81
N PRO A 86 -12.33 -1.25 7.43
CA PRO A 86 -12.21 -0.37 8.60
C PRO A 86 -11.51 -0.99 9.81
N GLN A 87 -11.51 -2.31 9.92
CA GLN A 87 -10.93 -3.01 11.05
C GLN A 87 -9.55 -3.59 10.77
N LEU A 88 -8.94 -3.20 9.65
CA LEU A 88 -7.60 -3.68 9.28
C LEU A 88 -6.57 -3.37 10.37
N PRO A 89 -5.91 -4.39 10.95
CA PRO A 89 -4.82 -4.13 11.89
C PRO A 89 -3.66 -3.42 11.21
N ILE A 90 -3.17 -2.36 11.85
CA ILE A 90 -2.04 -1.58 11.34
C ILE A 90 -0.89 -1.66 12.32
N TYR A 91 0.28 -2.06 11.83
CA TYR A 91 1.51 -2.15 12.61
C TYR A 91 2.49 -1.08 12.12
N CYS A 92 2.99 -0.27 13.02
CA CYS A 92 3.89 0.82 12.67
C CYS A 92 4.75 1.18 13.89
N THR A 93 5.76 2.05 13.67
CA THR A 93 6.56 2.58 14.77
C THR A 93 5.71 3.55 15.59
N PRO A 94 6.07 3.82 16.88
CA PRO A 94 5.38 4.83 17.67
C PRO A 94 5.40 6.22 17.03
N ALA A 95 6.52 6.61 16.41
CA ALA A 95 6.61 7.89 15.70
C ALA A 95 5.65 7.98 14.52
N THR A 96 5.53 6.90 13.75
CA THR A 96 4.57 6.83 12.64
C THR A 96 3.14 6.92 13.15
N LYS A 97 2.84 6.22 14.23
CA LYS A 97 1.50 6.25 14.84
C LYS A 97 1.08 7.66 15.23
N GLU A 98 1.99 8.44 15.81
CA GLU A 98 1.71 9.80 16.23
C GLU A 98 1.37 10.72 15.06
N ARG A 99 1.92 10.46 13.87
CA ARG A 99 1.67 11.27 12.68
C ARG A 99 0.38 10.90 11.94
N LEU A 100 -0.16 9.74 12.22
CA LEU A 100 -1.40 9.29 11.63
C LEU A 100 -2.60 9.86 12.38
#